data_5e2ebcb46f86a933e9aaaf61675b5ea4
#
_entry.id   5e2ebcb46f86a933e9aaaf61675b5ea4
#
_cell.length_a   1.000
_cell.length_b   1.000
_cell.length_c   1.000
_cell.angle_alpha   90.00
_cell.angle_beta   90.00
_cell.angle_gamma   90.00
#
_symmetry.space_group_name_H-M   'P 1'
#
loop_
_entity.id
_entity.type
_entity.pdbx_description
1 polymer ?
#
loop_
_entity_poly.entity_id
_entity_poly.type
_entity_poly.pdbx_seq_one_letter_code
_entity_poly.pdbx_strand_id
1 'polypeptide(L)'
;VNVQNRVSKALGLLPAEVTKIGVTTEKQQNAELKTFALYAPEDKYDRQFLNNYLKINVEPRIKRVSGVGNVMQLGSNYSMRIWLKPDKMAQYKLVPSDISAVLANQNIEAATGQFGENHDNAHQYTMKYRGRLSQPDEFENLVVRSLPNGEVLRLKEVADIELGDEAYNYNVTLNGHPAAMSIIYQTSGSNASQTINEIDRVLEELSAGLPAGMEFVTLNDTNRFLY
;
A
#
# COMPACT_ATOMS: atom_id res chain seq x y z
N VAL A 1 13.32 -21.11 3.45
CA VAL A 1 12.35 -22.21 3.52
C VAL A 1 12.14 -22.65 4.97
N ASN A 2 13.20 -22.98 5.75
CA ASN A 2 13.03 -23.47 7.13
C ASN A 2 12.41 -22.45 8.09
N VAL A 3 12.75 -21.14 7.98
CA VAL A 3 12.19 -20.08 8.82
C VAL A 3 10.71 -19.89 8.49
N GLN A 4 10.38 -19.78 7.21
CA GLN A 4 8.99 -19.61 6.76
C GLN A 4 8.09 -20.78 7.21
N ASN A 5 8.58 -22.02 7.10
CA ASN A 5 7.85 -23.19 7.57
C ASN A 5 7.63 -23.18 9.09
N ARG A 6 8.62 -22.74 9.87
CA ARG A 6 8.48 -22.60 11.32
C ARG A 6 7.53 -21.49 11.72
N VAL A 7 7.61 -20.34 11.04
CA VAL A 7 6.67 -19.21 11.22
C VAL A 7 5.25 -19.64 10.90
N SER A 8 5.03 -20.34 9.76
CA SER A 8 3.70 -20.84 9.38
C SER A 8 3.11 -21.79 10.42
N LYS A 9 3.93 -22.66 11.05
CA LYS A 9 3.49 -23.53 12.14
C LYS A 9 3.16 -22.77 13.42
N ALA A 10 3.86 -21.65 13.67
CA ALA A 10 3.65 -20.83 14.85
C ALA A 10 2.45 -19.85 14.72
N LEU A 11 1.95 -19.59 13.50
CA LEU A 11 0.86 -18.65 13.27
C LEU A 11 -0.39 -18.93 14.10
N GLY A 12 -0.73 -20.22 14.29
CA GLY A 12 -1.87 -20.61 15.12
C GLY A 12 -1.69 -20.39 16.63
N LEU A 13 -0.45 -20.09 17.08
CA LEU A 13 -0.11 -19.83 18.48
C LEU A 13 0.03 -18.31 18.76
N LEU A 14 -0.02 -17.49 17.71
CA LEU A 14 0.13 -16.03 17.85
C LEU A 14 -1.21 -15.37 18.22
N PRO A 15 -1.15 -14.25 18.97
CA PRO A 15 -2.33 -13.45 19.25
C PRO A 15 -3.06 -12.99 17.99
N ALA A 16 -4.38 -12.81 18.09
CA ALA A 16 -5.22 -12.40 16.96
C ALA A 16 -4.80 -11.05 16.34
N GLU A 17 -4.26 -10.16 17.15
CA GLU A 17 -3.75 -8.85 16.72
C GLU A 17 -2.57 -9.00 15.75
N VAL A 18 -1.66 -9.93 16.05
CA VAL A 18 -0.48 -10.21 15.21
C VAL A 18 -0.89 -10.89 13.90
N THR A 19 -1.82 -11.85 13.97
CA THR A 19 -2.30 -12.56 12.79
C THR A 19 -3.12 -11.69 11.85
N LYS A 20 -3.81 -10.66 12.37
CA LYS A 20 -4.55 -9.67 11.56
C LYS A 20 -3.62 -8.77 10.75
N ILE A 21 -2.48 -8.36 11.33
CA ILE A 21 -1.47 -7.56 10.64
C ILE A 21 -0.73 -8.42 9.60
N GLY A 22 -0.62 -9.72 9.87
CA GLY A 22 0.15 -10.66 9.08
C GLY A 22 1.61 -10.78 9.55
N VAL A 23 2.21 -11.93 9.26
CA VAL A 23 3.64 -12.17 9.53
C VAL A 23 4.32 -12.48 8.21
N THR A 24 5.25 -11.63 7.82
CA THR A 24 6.04 -11.80 6.60
C THR A 24 7.45 -12.32 6.94
N THR A 25 7.98 -13.16 6.07
CA THR A 25 9.36 -13.64 6.15
C THR A 25 10.06 -13.25 4.87
N GLU A 26 11.13 -12.47 4.97
CA GLU A 26 11.90 -12.00 3.82
C GLU A 26 13.34 -12.53 3.91
N LYS A 27 13.88 -12.87 2.74
CA LYS A 27 15.28 -13.31 2.61
C LYS A 27 16.12 -12.10 2.27
N GLN A 28 16.69 -11.45 3.28
CA GLN A 28 17.48 -10.25 3.14
C GLN A 28 18.81 -10.37 3.86
N GLN A 29 19.85 -9.82 3.27
CA GLN A 29 21.12 -9.52 3.96
C GLN A 29 21.10 -8.02 4.32
N ASN A 30 21.71 -7.64 5.46
CA ASN A 30 21.83 -6.22 5.87
C ASN A 30 22.90 -5.46 5.05
N ALA A 31 23.09 -5.85 3.78
CA ALA A 31 23.95 -5.15 2.85
C ALA A 31 23.09 -4.32 1.91
N GLU A 32 23.19 -3.01 2.05
CA GLU A 32 22.60 -2.05 1.12
C GLU A 32 23.36 -2.09 -0.19
N LEU A 33 22.65 -2.24 -1.30
CA LEU A 33 23.20 -2.17 -2.65
C LEU A 33 23.17 -0.75 -3.19
N LYS A 34 21.99 -0.14 -3.12
CA LYS A 34 21.73 1.15 -3.72
C LYS A 34 20.57 1.85 -3.03
N THR A 35 20.73 3.16 -2.84
CA THR A 35 19.62 4.05 -2.45
C THR A 35 19.38 5.06 -3.56
N PHE A 36 18.13 5.21 -3.97
CA PHE A 36 17.72 6.18 -4.97
C PHE A 36 16.44 6.90 -4.55
N ALA A 37 16.26 8.10 -5.07
CA ALA A 37 15.05 8.90 -4.90
C ALA A 37 14.37 9.14 -6.25
N LEU A 38 13.05 9.21 -6.21
CA LEU A 38 12.20 9.76 -7.26
C LEU A 38 11.70 11.10 -6.77
N TYR A 39 11.95 12.19 -7.50
CA TYR A 39 11.51 13.52 -7.10
C TYR A 39 11.07 14.35 -8.30
N ALA A 40 10.40 15.47 -8.01
CA ALA A 40 9.93 16.42 -8.99
C ALA A 40 10.52 17.79 -8.70
N PRO A 41 11.56 18.25 -9.42
CA PRO A 41 12.25 19.52 -9.15
C PRO A 41 11.36 20.76 -9.29
N GLU A 42 10.28 20.67 -10.04
CA GLU A 42 9.34 21.78 -10.25
C GLU A 42 8.10 21.73 -9.31
N ASP A 43 8.12 20.90 -8.27
CA ASP A 43 7.01 20.67 -7.33
C ASP A 43 5.66 20.34 -8.01
N LYS A 44 5.73 19.79 -9.22
CA LYS A 44 4.56 19.43 -10.02
C LYS A 44 3.74 18.28 -9.42
N TYR A 45 4.41 17.45 -8.63
CA TYR A 45 3.82 16.28 -7.99
C TYR A 45 4.06 16.33 -6.50
N ASP A 46 3.02 15.99 -5.73
CA ASP A 46 3.15 15.88 -4.29
C ASP A 46 3.88 14.60 -3.88
N ARG A 47 4.31 14.57 -2.63
CA ARG A 47 5.03 13.42 -2.03
C ARG A 47 4.21 12.12 -2.12
N GLN A 48 2.91 12.20 -1.91
CA GLN A 48 2.03 11.03 -1.91
C GLN A 48 1.98 10.39 -3.30
N PHE A 49 1.87 11.21 -4.34
CA PHE A 49 1.91 10.74 -5.72
C PHE A 49 3.24 10.06 -6.03
N LEU A 50 4.37 10.68 -5.65
CA LEU A 50 5.71 10.13 -5.88
C LEU A 50 5.89 8.78 -5.17
N ASN A 51 5.46 8.66 -3.91
CA ASN A 51 5.50 7.42 -3.16
C ASN A 51 4.65 6.33 -3.80
N ASN A 52 3.42 6.66 -4.19
CA ASN A 52 2.51 5.73 -4.83
C ASN A 52 3.02 5.28 -6.21
N TYR A 53 3.55 6.20 -7.00
CA TYR A 53 4.15 5.89 -8.29
C TYR A 53 5.32 4.92 -8.13
N LEU A 54 6.21 5.18 -7.18
CA LEU A 54 7.36 4.34 -6.87
C LEU A 54 6.92 2.94 -6.44
N LYS A 55 5.89 2.84 -5.59
CA LYS A 55 5.32 1.58 -5.08
C LYS A 55 4.73 0.71 -6.18
N ILE A 56 3.98 1.33 -7.10
CA ILE A 56 3.21 0.59 -8.11
C ILE A 56 4.04 0.29 -9.36
N ASN A 57 4.85 1.26 -9.82
CA ASN A 57 5.50 1.17 -11.12
C ASN A 57 6.97 0.76 -11.04
N VAL A 58 7.68 1.14 -9.97
CA VAL A 58 9.13 0.96 -9.87
C VAL A 58 9.50 -0.24 -9.03
N GLU A 59 9.00 -0.31 -7.79
CA GLU A 59 9.36 -1.37 -6.83
C GLU A 59 9.18 -2.79 -7.38
N PRO A 60 8.07 -3.14 -8.07
CA PRO A 60 7.89 -4.49 -8.61
C PRO A 60 8.90 -4.84 -9.71
N ARG A 61 9.40 -3.84 -10.44
CA ARG A 61 10.44 -4.05 -11.47
C ARG A 61 11.79 -4.30 -10.81
N ILE A 62 12.15 -3.52 -9.80
CA ILE A 62 13.40 -3.68 -9.05
C ILE A 62 13.42 -5.01 -8.29
N LYS A 63 12.32 -5.41 -7.65
CA LYS A 63 12.21 -6.69 -6.93
C LYS A 63 12.42 -7.93 -7.81
N ARG A 64 12.25 -7.82 -9.12
CA ARG A 64 12.49 -8.91 -10.07
C ARG A 64 13.95 -9.05 -10.47
N VAL A 65 14.78 -8.07 -10.17
CA VAL A 65 16.21 -8.13 -10.49
C VAL A 65 16.88 -9.23 -9.66
N SER A 66 17.63 -10.08 -10.30
CA SER A 66 18.37 -11.17 -9.63
C SER A 66 19.42 -10.58 -8.68
N GLY A 67 19.42 -11.06 -7.43
CA GLY A 67 20.32 -10.54 -6.39
C GLY A 67 19.70 -9.48 -5.48
N VAL A 68 18.54 -8.94 -5.83
CA VAL A 68 17.75 -8.08 -4.94
C VAL A 68 17.04 -8.95 -3.91
N GLY A 69 17.26 -8.68 -2.63
CA GLY A 69 16.64 -9.36 -1.50
C GLY A 69 15.38 -8.67 -1.01
N ASN A 70 15.46 -7.36 -0.84
CA ASN A 70 14.34 -6.52 -0.44
C ASN A 70 14.47 -5.11 -1.01
N VAL A 71 13.34 -4.44 -1.13
CA VAL A 71 13.24 -3.01 -1.47
C VAL A 71 12.42 -2.36 -0.37
N MET A 72 13.05 -1.48 0.41
CA MET A 72 12.40 -0.72 1.47
C MET A 72 12.15 0.70 0.97
N GLN A 73 10.89 1.07 0.87
CA GLN A 73 10.50 2.43 0.54
C GLN A 73 10.40 3.27 1.82
N LEU A 74 11.05 4.43 1.82
CA LEU A 74 10.87 5.45 2.85
C LEU A 74 9.83 6.46 2.36
N GLY A 75 8.72 6.49 3.05
CA GLY A 75 7.55 7.31 2.71
C GLY A 75 6.27 6.63 3.14
N SER A 76 5.16 7.27 2.85
CA SER A 76 3.85 6.77 3.22
C SER A 76 3.01 6.51 1.96
N ASN A 77 2.28 5.42 1.98
CA ASN A 77 1.29 5.12 0.94
C ASN A 77 0.02 5.94 1.16
N TYR A 78 -0.84 6.00 0.14
CA TYR A 78 -2.19 6.50 0.31
C TYR A 78 -2.99 5.60 1.25
N SER A 79 -3.73 6.23 2.15
CA SER A 79 -4.68 5.55 3.02
C SER A 79 -5.94 6.37 3.16
N MET A 80 -7.09 5.68 3.30
CA MET A 80 -8.33 6.36 3.63
C MET A 80 -8.32 6.67 5.13
N ARG A 81 -8.34 7.95 5.47
CA ARG A 81 -8.39 8.45 6.83
C ARG A 81 -9.81 8.75 7.24
N ILE A 82 -10.20 8.22 8.38
CA ILE A 82 -11.52 8.39 8.96
C ILE A 82 -11.36 9.02 10.34
N TRP A 83 -11.62 10.31 10.40
CA TRP A 83 -11.54 11.11 11.62
C TRP A 83 -12.85 11.06 12.35
N LEU A 84 -12.95 10.26 13.39
CA LEU A 84 -14.15 10.10 14.17
C LEU A 84 -14.46 11.37 14.97
N LYS A 85 -15.75 11.76 15.01
CA LYS A 85 -16.26 12.91 15.78
C LYS A 85 -16.84 12.41 17.11
N PRO A 86 -16.09 12.53 18.25
CA PRO A 86 -16.52 11.94 19.52
C PRO A 86 -17.90 12.42 19.98
N ASP A 87 -18.20 13.72 19.80
CA ASP A 87 -19.48 14.31 20.21
C ASP A 87 -20.66 13.71 19.42
N LYS A 88 -20.47 13.53 18.11
CA LYS A 88 -21.48 12.90 17.25
C LYS A 88 -21.64 11.42 17.57
N MET A 89 -20.54 10.71 17.80
CA MET A 89 -20.57 9.30 18.20
C MET A 89 -21.32 9.13 19.54
N ALA A 90 -21.04 9.99 20.52
CA ALA A 90 -21.75 9.96 21.82
C ALA A 90 -23.25 10.22 21.65
N GLN A 91 -23.64 11.18 20.80
CA GLN A 91 -25.04 11.48 20.50
C GLN A 91 -25.81 10.26 19.99
N TYR A 92 -25.16 9.46 19.11
CA TYR A 92 -25.74 8.24 18.52
C TYR A 92 -25.40 6.97 19.33
N LYS A 93 -24.76 7.09 20.50
CA LYS A 93 -24.33 5.97 21.35
C LYS A 93 -23.48 4.95 20.56
N LEU A 94 -22.50 5.45 19.76
CA LEU A 94 -21.56 4.65 19.01
C LEU A 94 -20.21 4.61 19.71
N VAL A 95 -19.52 3.49 19.53
CA VAL A 95 -18.12 3.31 19.94
C VAL A 95 -17.24 3.06 18.70
N PRO A 96 -15.93 3.33 18.73
CA PRO A 96 -15.05 3.14 17.57
C PRO A 96 -15.08 1.73 16.97
N SER A 97 -15.33 0.71 17.80
CA SER A 97 -15.48 -0.68 17.34
C SER A 97 -16.70 -0.88 16.43
N ASP A 98 -17.77 -0.09 16.59
CA ASP A 98 -18.94 -0.17 15.69
C ASP A 98 -18.56 0.28 14.30
N ILE A 99 -17.78 1.36 14.19
CA ILE A 99 -17.28 1.85 12.89
C ILE A 99 -16.33 0.84 12.26
N SER A 100 -15.43 0.25 13.06
CA SER A 100 -14.52 -0.80 12.57
C SER A 100 -15.28 -2.01 12.03
N ALA A 101 -16.37 -2.41 12.70
CA ALA A 101 -17.22 -3.51 12.25
C ALA A 101 -17.94 -3.17 10.93
N VAL A 102 -18.45 -1.94 10.79
CA VAL A 102 -19.08 -1.45 9.55
C VAL A 102 -18.09 -1.49 8.39
N LEU A 103 -16.88 -0.98 8.59
CA LEU A 103 -15.83 -1.00 7.57
C LEU A 103 -15.46 -2.44 7.18
N ALA A 104 -15.26 -3.31 8.16
CA ALA A 104 -14.93 -4.72 7.91
C ALA A 104 -16.03 -5.45 7.13
N ASN A 105 -17.29 -5.13 7.36
CA ASN A 105 -18.42 -5.80 6.70
C ASN A 105 -18.79 -5.22 5.33
N GLN A 106 -18.55 -3.94 5.09
CA GLN A 106 -18.99 -3.25 3.87
C GLN A 106 -17.83 -2.93 2.91
N ASN A 107 -16.59 -2.99 3.35
CA ASN A 107 -15.40 -2.80 2.50
C ASN A 107 -14.67 -4.13 2.27
N ILE A 108 -15.40 -5.12 1.76
CA ILE A 108 -14.88 -6.46 1.44
C ILE A 108 -14.82 -6.68 -0.07
N GLU A 109 -13.86 -7.47 -0.49
CA GLU A 109 -13.78 -7.99 -1.84
C GLU A 109 -14.42 -9.39 -1.84
N ALA A 110 -15.65 -9.48 -2.33
CA ALA A 110 -16.35 -10.76 -2.42
C ALA A 110 -16.27 -11.29 -3.84
N ALA A 111 -15.99 -12.58 -3.98
CA ALA A 111 -16.15 -13.28 -5.25
C ALA A 111 -17.65 -13.32 -5.59
N THR A 112 -18.03 -12.73 -6.71
CA THR A 112 -19.40 -12.75 -7.19
C THR A 112 -19.73 -14.13 -7.75
N GLY A 113 -20.80 -14.75 -7.22
CA GLY A 113 -21.37 -15.96 -7.79
C GLY A 113 -22.05 -15.69 -9.13
N GLN A 114 -22.27 -16.74 -9.89
CA GLN A 114 -23.08 -16.71 -11.10
C GLN A 114 -24.49 -17.23 -10.79
N PHE A 115 -25.52 -16.54 -11.28
CA PHE A 115 -26.89 -17.04 -11.24
C PHE A 115 -27.22 -17.79 -12.56
N GLY A 116 -27.81 -18.95 -12.46
CA GLY A 116 -28.32 -19.70 -13.63
C GLY A 116 -27.55 -20.97 -13.96
N GLU A 117 -26.65 -21.45 -13.09
CA GLU A 117 -25.82 -22.63 -13.36
C GLU A 117 -26.60 -23.98 -13.41
N ASN A 118 -27.87 -24.01 -12.93
CA ASN A 118 -28.65 -25.23 -12.78
C ASN A 118 -30.06 -25.22 -13.43
N HIS A 119 -30.33 -24.31 -14.37
CA HIS A 119 -31.60 -24.31 -15.08
C HIS A 119 -31.41 -24.21 -16.61
N ASP A 120 -32.25 -24.90 -17.35
CA ASP A 120 -32.31 -24.95 -18.82
C ASP A 120 -32.58 -23.61 -19.53
N ASN A 121 -32.30 -22.49 -18.84
CA ASN A 121 -32.45 -21.14 -19.38
C ASN A 121 -31.13 -20.66 -20.00
N ALA A 122 -31.20 -20.28 -21.27
CA ALA A 122 -30.10 -19.85 -22.12
C ALA A 122 -29.39 -18.53 -21.67
N HIS A 123 -29.69 -18.01 -20.49
CA HIS A 123 -29.13 -16.73 -20.01
C HIS A 123 -28.44 -16.90 -18.66
N GLN A 124 -27.12 -16.78 -18.69
CA GLN A 124 -26.27 -16.72 -17.50
C GLN A 124 -26.04 -15.25 -17.13
N TYR A 125 -26.42 -14.86 -15.93
CA TYR A 125 -26.20 -13.50 -15.41
C TYR A 125 -25.01 -13.48 -14.46
N THR A 126 -23.94 -12.79 -14.86
CA THR A 126 -22.81 -12.51 -13.97
C THR A 126 -23.14 -11.32 -13.08
N MET A 127 -23.21 -11.53 -11.77
CA MET A 127 -23.33 -10.41 -10.84
C MET A 127 -22.00 -9.66 -10.77
N LYS A 128 -22.01 -8.36 -11.09
CA LYS A 128 -20.87 -7.47 -10.83
C LYS A 128 -21.01 -6.91 -9.42
N TYR A 129 -20.11 -7.32 -8.53
CA TYR A 129 -19.97 -6.70 -7.23
C TYR A 129 -19.03 -5.48 -7.36
N ARG A 130 -19.40 -4.38 -6.71
CA ARG A 130 -18.55 -3.18 -6.63
C ARG A 130 -17.49 -3.45 -5.58
N GLY A 131 -16.30 -3.86 -5.93
CA GLY A 131 -15.20 -4.26 -5.07
C GLY A 131 -14.90 -3.33 -3.87
N ARG A 132 -13.67 -3.31 -3.38
CA ARG A 132 -13.24 -2.41 -2.31
C ARG A 132 -13.53 -0.95 -2.66
N LEU A 133 -13.97 -0.20 -1.67
CA LEU A 133 -14.15 1.24 -1.76
C LEU A 133 -12.80 1.93 -1.93
N SER A 134 -12.74 2.92 -2.79
CA SER A 134 -11.50 3.61 -3.15
C SER A 134 -11.59 5.14 -3.05
N GLN A 135 -12.79 5.70 -3.05
CA GLN A 135 -13.01 7.14 -3.02
C GLN A 135 -13.63 7.58 -1.69
N PRO A 136 -13.28 8.77 -1.17
CA PRO A 136 -13.83 9.29 0.08
C PRO A 136 -15.35 9.29 0.14
N ASP A 137 -16.02 9.71 -0.96
CA ASP A 137 -17.48 9.78 -1.07
C ASP A 137 -18.16 8.41 -0.93
N GLU A 138 -17.50 7.34 -1.33
CA GLU A 138 -17.98 5.97 -1.16
C GLU A 138 -18.00 5.59 0.34
N PHE A 139 -16.94 5.94 1.07
CA PHE A 139 -16.85 5.71 2.51
C PHE A 139 -17.83 6.60 3.28
N GLU A 140 -17.99 7.87 2.90
CA GLU A 140 -18.94 8.79 3.49
C GLU A 140 -20.38 8.24 3.50
N ASN A 141 -20.75 7.53 2.45
CA ASN A 141 -22.07 6.98 2.27
C ASN A 141 -22.29 5.60 2.91
N LEU A 142 -21.29 5.03 3.57
CA LEU A 142 -21.46 3.79 4.33
C LEU A 142 -22.52 3.91 5.40
N VAL A 143 -23.39 2.91 5.49
CA VAL A 143 -24.46 2.86 6.48
C VAL A 143 -23.90 2.36 7.80
N VAL A 144 -23.91 3.22 8.81
CA VAL A 144 -23.46 2.87 10.17
C VAL A 144 -24.58 2.20 10.96
N ARG A 145 -25.79 2.77 10.91
CA ARG A 145 -26.96 2.26 11.66
C ARG A 145 -28.26 2.75 11.03
N SER A 146 -29.31 1.95 11.12
CA SER A 146 -30.71 2.42 10.90
C SER A 146 -31.28 2.96 12.19
N LEU A 147 -31.89 4.14 12.14
CA LEU A 147 -32.50 4.80 13.28
C LEU A 147 -33.94 4.37 13.42
N PRO A 148 -34.55 4.47 14.68
CA PRO A 148 -35.94 4.06 14.93
C PRO A 148 -36.99 4.83 14.12
N ASN A 149 -36.66 6.04 13.65
CA ASN A 149 -37.52 6.87 12.81
C ASN A 149 -37.47 6.49 11.30
N GLY A 150 -36.73 5.44 10.93
CA GLY A 150 -36.53 4.99 9.55
C GLY A 150 -35.43 5.71 8.81
N GLU A 151 -34.78 6.70 9.40
CA GLU A 151 -33.59 7.34 8.84
C GLU A 151 -32.36 6.44 8.92
N VAL A 152 -31.40 6.67 8.03
CA VAL A 152 -30.15 5.90 7.96
C VAL A 152 -29.00 6.80 8.35
N LEU A 153 -28.31 6.46 9.45
CA LEU A 153 -27.09 7.14 9.87
C LEU A 153 -25.93 6.71 8.98
N ARG A 154 -25.31 7.66 8.31
CA ARG A 154 -24.15 7.43 7.43
C ARG A 154 -22.86 7.84 8.11
N LEU A 155 -21.73 7.28 7.61
CA LEU A 155 -20.41 7.51 8.21
C LEU A 155 -20.04 9.00 8.21
N LYS A 156 -20.37 9.76 7.17
CA LYS A 156 -20.13 11.23 7.09
C LYS A 156 -20.74 12.04 8.24
N GLU A 157 -21.77 11.53 8.89
CA GLU A 157 -22.44 12.23 9.99
C GLU A 157 -21.65 12.11 11.30
N VAL A 158 -20.82 11.08 11.43
CA VAL A 158 -20.03 10.77 12.64
C VAL A 158 -18.51 10.80 12.41
N ALA A 159 -18.07 11.03 11.18
CA ALA A 159 -16.64 11.11 10.82
C ALA A 159 -16.42 12.07 9.67
N ASP A 160 -15.19 12.59 9.56
CA ASP A 160 -14.65 13.22 8.34
C ASP A 160 -13.75 12.20 7.64
N ILE A 161 -13.91 12.10 6.32
CA ILE A 161 -13.21 11.10 5.50
C ILE A 161 -12.33 11.83 4.49
N GLU A 162 -11.06 11.47 4.44
CA GLU A 162 -10.11 12.03 3.48
C GLU A 162 -9.12 10.97 2.99
N LEU A 163 -8.60 11.16 1.79
CA LEU A 163 -7.46 10.42 1.29
C LEU A 163 -6.19 11.11 1.77
N GLY A 164 -5.38 10.43 2.57
CA GLY A 164 -4.16 10.99 3.17
C GLY A 164 -3.04 9.97 3.25
N ASP A 165 -2.01 10.29 4.01
CA ASP A 165 -0.88 9.39 4.26
C ASP A 165 -1.28 8.27 5.25
N GLU A 166 -0.81 7.05 4.99
CA GLU A 166 -0.95 5.91 5.91
C GLU A 166 -0.22 6.19 7.24
N ALA A 167 0.95 6.82 7.18
CA ALA A 167 1.73 7.20 8.34
C ALA A 167 2.46 8.54 8.08
N TYR A 168 2.64 9.35 9.12
CA TYR A 168 3.36 10.64 9.04
C TYR A 168 4.81 10.53 9.54
N ASN A 169 5.35 9.32 9.68
CA ASN A 169 6.64 9.08 10.34
C ASN A 169 7.84 9.54 9.50
N TYR A 170 7.69 9.60 8.18
CA TYR A 170 8.77 9.98 7.26
C TYR A 170 8.34 11.09 6.33
N ASN A 171 9.14 12.14 6.28
CA ASN A 171 9.02 13.22 5.32
C ASN A 171 10.32 13.28 4.51
N VAL A 172 10.28 12.77 3.28
CA VAL A 172 11.44 12.73 2.40
C VAL A 172 11.40 13.94 1.48
N THR A 173 12.50 14.69 1.48
CA THR A 173 12.74 15.79 0.56
C THR A 173 14.12 15.64 -0.08
N LEU A 174 14.27 16.08 -1.32
CA LEU A 174 15.53 16.15 -2.04
C LEU A 174 15.71 17.58 -2.55
N ASN A 175 16.80 18.24 -2.14
CA ASN A 175 17.07 19.64 -2.48
C ASN A 175 15.92 20.60 -2.14
N GLY A 176 15.13 20.30 -1.09
CA GLY A 176 13.99 21.09 -0.67
C GLY A 176 12.66 20.73 -1.35
N HIS A 177 12.67 19.87 -2.37
CA HIS A 177 11.48 19.41 -3.10
C HIS A 177 10.95 18.10 -2.57
N PRO A 178 9.64 17.81 -2.71
CA PRO A 178 9.05 16.52 -2.33
C PRO A 178 9.73 15.35 -3.06
N ALA A 179 10.02 14.28 -2.34
CA ALA A 179 10.66 13.10 -2.89
C ALA A 179 10.12 11.81 -2.28
N ALA A 180 10.25 10.71 -3.01
CA ALA A 180 10.09 9.35 -2.54
C ALA A 180 11.43 8.63 -2.64
N MET A 181 11.81 7.86 -1.62
CA MET A 181 13.11 7.21 -1.55
C MET A 181 12.96 5.71 -1.36
N SER A 182 13.83 4.95 -2.03
CA SER A 182 13.92 3.49 -1.87
C SER A 182 15.35 3.06 -1.57
N ILE A 183 15.45 2.12 -0.65
CA ILE A 183 16.69 1.44 -0.28
C ILE A 183 16.60 -0.01 -0.76
N ILE A 184 17.58 -0.45 -1.52
CA ILE A 184 17.64 -1.80 -2.09
C ILE A 184 18.67 -2.62 -1.32
N TYR A 185 18.24 -3.78 -0.84
CA TYR A 185 19.06 -4.71 -0.09
C TYR A 185 19.39 -5.95 -0.88
N GLN A 186 20.57 -6.49 -0.62
CA GLN A 186 21.11 -7.67 -1.29
C GLN A 186 20.49 -8.97 -0.79
N THR A 187 20.34 -9.93 -1.70
CA THR A 187 20.15 -11.33 -1.33
C THR A 187 21.50 -11.96 -0.97
N SER A 188 21.55 -12.73 0.11
CA SER A 188 22.75 -13.46 0.51
C SER A 188 23.30 -14.33 -0.63
N GLY A 189 24.58 -14.19 -0.90
CA GLY A 189 25.31 -14.98 -1.92
C GLY A 189 25.17 -14.43 -3.36
N SER A 190 24.55 -13.28 -3.60
CA SER A 190 24.53 -12.63 -4.90
C SER A 190 25.79 -11.77 -5.12
N ASN A 191 26.07 -11.43 -6.37
CA ASN A 191 27.13 -10.51 -6.75
C ASN A 191 26.59 -9.07 -6.73
N ALA A 192 27.08 -8.26 -5.78
CA ALA A 192 26.61 -6.88 -5.59
C ALA A 192 26.78 -6.02 -6.86
N SER A 193 27.97 -6.03 -7.46
CA SER A 193 28.26 -5.21 -8.64
C SER A 193 27.37 -5.56 -9.83
N GLN A 194 27.21 -6.86 -10.11
CA GLN A 194 26.33 -7.30 -11.18
C GLN A 194 24.87 -6.90 -10.92
N THR A 195 24.42 -7.06 -9.68
CA THR A 195 23.04 -6.68 -9.28
C THR A 195 22.82 -5.18 -9.44
N ILE A 196 23.77 -4.34 -9.02
CA ILE A 196 23.68 -2.88 -9.14
C ILE A 196 23.61 -2.46 -10.62
N ASN A 197 24.45 -3.03 -11.47
CA ASN A 197 24.44 -2.72 -12.92
C ASN A 197 23.08 -3.06 -13.55
N GLU A 198 22.47 -4.17 -13.14
CA GLU A 198 21.14 -4.56 -13.62
C GLU A 198 20.04 -3.63 -13.07
N ILE A 199 20.15 -3.18 -11.82
CA ILE A 199 19.26 -2.17 -11.24
C ILE A 199 19.36 -0.86 -12.02
N ASP A 200 20.57 -0.41 -12.36
CA ASP A 200 20.79 0.81 -13.14
C ASP A 200 20.13 0.73 -14.50
N ARG A 201 20.28 -0.40 -15.19
CA ARG A 201 19.62 -0.63 -16.47
C ARG A 201 18.09 -0.54 -16.35
N VAL A 202 17.51 -1.13 -15.30
CA VAL A 202 16.06 -1.07 -15.05
C VAL A 202 15.62 0.35 -14.74
N LEU A 203 16.38 1.11 -13.94
CA LEU A 203 16.08 2.52 -13.65
C LEU A 203 16.16 3.41 -14.89
N GLU A 204 17.14 3.16 -15.78
CA GLU A 204 17.27 3.86 -17.05
C GLU A 204 16.08 3.57 -17.98
N GLU A 205 15.68 2.30 -18.12
CA GLU A 205 14.47 1.92 -18.86
C GLU A 205 13.22 2.60 -18.32
N LEU A 206 13.08 2.66 -16.98
CA LEU A 206 11.95 3.29 -16.34
C LEU A 206 11.97 4.82 -16.50
N SER A 207 13.16 5.44 -16.53
CA SER A 207 13.31 6.89 -16.72
C SER A 207 12.71 7.36 -18.04
N ALA A 208 12.82 6.55 -19.09
CA ALA A 208 12.24 6.86 -20.40
C ALA A 208 10.70 6.93 -20.39
N GLY A 209 10.07 6.28 -19.41
CA GLY A 209 8.61 6.23 -19.25
C GLY A 209 8.06 7.10 -18.10
N LEU A 210 8.91 7.88 -17.44
CA LEU A 210 8.47 8.75 -16.35
C LEU A 210 7.55 9.87 -16.85
N PRO A 211 6.53 10.25 -16.06
CA PRO A 211 5.78 11.49 -16.29
C PRO A 211 6.71 12.71 -16.36
N ALA A 212 6.39 13.66 -17.23
CA ALA A 212 7.20 14.86 -17.43
C ALA A 212 7.37 15.65 -16.12
N GLY A 213 8.61 15.97 -15.77
CA GLY A 213 8.98 16.68 -14.53
C GLY A 213 9.28 15.77 -13.35
N MET A 214 9.46 14.46 -13.57
CA MET A 214 9.96 13.51 -12.58
C MET A 214 11.31 12.97 -13.01
N GLU A 215 12.19 12.73 -12.04
CA GLU A 215 13.50 12.12 -12.30
C GLU A 215 13.98 11.22 -11.16
N PHE A 216 14.80 10.23 -11.50
CA PHE A 216 15.52 9.40 -10.53
C PHE A 216 16.86 10.02 -10.18
N VAL A 217 17.20 10.00 -8.90
CA VAL A 217 18.53 10.42 -8.42
C VAL A 217 19.10 9.32 -7.54
N THR A 218 20.30 8.85 -7.87
CA THR A 218 21.06 7.93 -7.03
C THR A 218 21.67 8.70 -5.85
N LEU A 219 21.33 8.30 -4.64
CA LEU A 219 21.84 8.91 -3.40
C LEU A 219 23.04 8.15 -2.86
N ASN A 220 22.97 6.82 -2.88
CA ASN A 220 24.06 5.95 -2.47
C ASN A 220 24.17 4.77 -3.43
N ASP A 221 25.44 4.37 -3.70
CA ASP A 221 25.75 3.25 -4.58
C ASP A 221 27.00 2.56 -4.07
N THR A 222 26.85 1.30 -3.66
CA THR A 222 27.96 0.53 -3.08
C THR A 222 29.07 0.27 -4.09
N ASN A 223 28.79 0.27 -5.41
CA ASN A 223 29.84 0.13 -6.43
C ASN A 223 30.85 1.27 -6.39
N ARG A 224 30.48 2.47 -5.93
CA ARG A 224 31.40 3.63 -5.81
C ARG A 224 32.52 3.42 -4.81
N PHE A 225 32.36 2.44 -3.91
CA PHE A 225 33.36 2.11 -2.88
C PHE A 225 34.19 0.87 -3.24
N LEU A 226 33.87 0.19 -4.34
CA LEU A 226 34.56 -1.04 -4.78
C LEU A 226 35.64 -0.79 -5.84
N TYR A 227 35.81 0.48 -6.30
CA TYR A 227 36.83 0.88 -7.27
C TYR A 227 37.68 2.03 -6.77
#